data_a8f01b6b123bf2681ee31eba794d6e25
#
_entry.id   a8f01b6b123bf2681ee31eba794d6e25
#
_cell.length_a   1.000
_cell.length_b   1.000
_cell.length_c   1.000
_cell.angle_alpha   90.00
_cell.angle_beta   90.00
_cell.angle_gamma   90.00
#
_symmetry.space_group_name_H-M   'P 1'
#
loop_
_entity.id
_entity.type
_entity.pdbx_description
1 polymer ?
#
loop_
_entity_poly.entity_id
_entity_poly.type
_entity_poly.pdbx_seq_one_letter_code
_entity_poly.pdbx_strand_id
1 'polypeptide(L)'
;MAKLYKSRTSRDFRVEAMVVGDDPTEISKWMYKRNFRYLYRAHKEYEREFLFDETRRGTTQYGFFFLKGDPGVYIRNRGDDTYVEPGSYIYHDLTPRGPVLGALPEVFHRKFKEVEWW
;
A
#
# COMPACT_ATOMS: atom_id res chain seq x y z
N MET A 1 -4.61 -11.67 4.65
CA MET A 1 -3.45 -12.50 4.36
C MET A 1 -3.00 -12.29 2.92
N ALA A 2 -1.70 -12.18 2.71
CA ALA A 2 -1.17 -11.91 1.39
C ALA A 2 -1.18 -13.16 0.51
N LYS A 3 -1.44 -12.98 -0.76
CA LYS A 3 -1.48 -14.06 -1.73
C LYS A 3 -0.78 -13.64 -3.00
N LEU A 4 -0.41 -14.63 -3.78
CA LEU A 4 0.27 -14.40 -5.05
C LEU A 4 -0.73 -14.40 -6.19
N TYR A 5 -0.51 -13.49 -7.13
CA TYR A 5 -1.38 -13.34 -8.29
C TYR A 5 -0.53 -13.16 -9.52
N LYS A 6 -1.08 -13.51 -10.66
CA LYS A 6 -0.43 -13.23 -11.93
C LYS A 6 -1.36 -12.41 -12.80
N SER A 7 -0.76 -11.65 -13.71
CA SER A 7 -1.51 -10.84 -14.65
C SER A 7 -2.27 -11.73 -15.63
N ARG A 8 -3.49 -11.33 -15.95
CA ARG A 8 -4.28 -12.05 -16.94
C ARG A 8 -3.85 -11.74 -18.37
N THR A 9 -3.14 -10.62 -18.54
CA THR A 9 -2.77 -10.17 -19.89
C THR A 9 -1.28 -10.21 -20.14
N SER A 10 -0.46 -10.10 -19.10
CA SER A 10 0.99 -10.08 -19.26
C SER A 10 1.57 -11.35 -18.68
N ARG A 11 2.23 -12.14 -19.48
CA ARG A 11 2.66 -13.47 -19.11
C ARG A 11 3.53 -13.49 -17.85
N ASP A 12 4.45 -12.54 -17.75
CA ASP A 12 5.45 -12.59 -16.70
C ASP A 12 5.20 -11.65 -15.56
N PHE A 13 4.09 -10.94 -15.56
CA PHE A 13 3.82 -9.96 -14.52
C PHE A 13 3.11 -10.61 -13.35
N ARG A 14 3.75 -10.55 -12.20
CA ARG A 14 3.21 -11.15 -10.98
C ARG A 14 3.23 -10.15 -9.87
N VAL A 15 2.27 -10.28 -8.96
CA VAL A 15 2.15 -9.38 -7.82
C VAL A 15 1.83 -10.18 -6.58
N GLU A 16 2.17 -9.61 -5.46
CA GLU A 16 1.67 -10.09 -4.18
C GLU A 16 0.67 -9.07 -3.68
N ALA A 17 -0.46 -9.52 -3.17
CA ALA A 17 -1.54 -8.64 -2.79
C ALA A 17 -2.21 -9.10 -1.51
N MET A 18 -2.84 -8.16 -0.83
CA MET A 18 -3.70 -8.49 0.30
C MET A 18 -4.92 -7.59 0.26
N VAL A 19 -5.98 -8.05 0.90
CA VAL A 19 -7.20 -7.25 1.07
C VAL A 19 -7.00 -6.36 2.29
N VAL A 20 -7.34 -5.10 2.15
CA VAL A 20 -7.30 -4.16 3.27
C VAL A 20 -8.42 -4.52 4.23
N GLY A 21 -8.06 -4.83 5.46
CA GLY A 21 -9.01 -5.16 6.51
C GLY A 21 -8.96 -4.13 7.61
N ASP A 22 -9.48 -4.52 8.76
CA ASP A 22 -9.56 -3.62 9.90
C ASP A 22 -8.30 -3.60 10.75
N ASP A 23 -7.37 -4.48 10.47
CA ASP A 23 -6.22 -4.66 11.33
C ASP A 23 -5.00 -3.93 10.78
N PRO A 24 -4.66 -2.76 11.34
CA PRO A 24 -3.49 -2.01 10.87
C PRO A 24 -2.18 -2.79 11.01
N THR A 25 -2.13 -3.73 11.96
CA THR A 25 -0.93 -4.52 12.16
C THR A 25 -0.62 -5.39 10.96
N GLU A 26 -1.63 -6.02 10.40
CA GLU A 26 -1.45 -6.86 9.21
C GLU A 26 -0.98 -6.02 8.03
N ILE A 27 -1.59 -4.87 7.84
CA ILE A 27 -1.21 -3.97 6.77
C ILE A 27 0.24 -3.52 6.95
N SER A 28 0.60 -3.15 8.16
CA SER A 28 1.95 -2.67 8.45
C SER A 28 3.00 -3.73 8.20
N LYS A 29 2.72 -4.97 8.61
CA LYS A 29 3.67 -6.06 8.37
C LYS A 29 3.88 -6.28 6.89
N TRP A 30 2.82 -6.25 6.13
CA TRP A 30 2.91 -6.45 4.69
C TRP A 30 3.71 -5.32 4.04
N MET A 31 3.46 -4.09 4.46
CA MET A 31 4.15 -2.91 3.93
C MET A 31 5.64 -2.95 4.24
N TYR A 32 6.00 -3.30 5.46
CA TYR A 32 7.42 -3.34 5.84
C TYR A 32 8.21 -4.35 5.01
N LYS A 33 7.58 -5.43 4.61
CA LYS A 33 8.27 -6.40 3.77
C LYS A 33 8.61 -5.81 2.41
N ARG A 34 7.91 -4.76 2.00
CA ARG A 34 8.15 -4.11 0.71
C ARG A 34 8.92 -2.81 0.87
N ASN A 35 9.46 -2.61 2.06
CA ASN A 35 10.26 -1.42 2.34
C ASN A 35 9.44 -0.13 2.35
N PHE A 36 8.14 -0.22 2.50
CA PHE A 36 7.30 0.92 2.75
C PHE A 36 7.24 1.16 4.24
N ARG A 37 7.54 2.39 4.66
CA ARG A 37 7.62 2.72 6.07
C ARG A 37 6.37 3.45 6.51
N TYR A 38 6.09 3.31 7.79
CA TYR A 38 4.96 3.99 8.39
C TYR A 38 5.26 5.48 8.53
N LEU A 39 4.42 6.29 7.92
CA LEU A 39 4.55 7.74 7.99
C LEU A 39 3.67 8.20 9.14
N TYR A 40 4.11 7.85 10.31
CA TYR A 40 3.24 7.84 11.47
C TYR A 40 2.69 9.22 11.84
N ARG A 41 3.43 10.26 11.58
CA ARG A 41 2.95 11.58 11.98
C ARG A 41 1.79 12.07 11.15
N ALA A 42 1.61 11.53 9.98
CA ALA A 42 0.55 11.97 9.09
C ALA A 42 -0.83 11.70 9.65
N HIS A 43 -0.97 10.74 10.55
CA HIS A 43 -2.29 10.42 11.10
C HIS A 43 -2.55 11.09 12.42
N LYS A 44 -1.69 12.00 12.85
CA LYS A 44 -1.81 12.68 14.12
C LYS A 44 -2.36 14.09 13.92
N GLU A 45 -2.73 14.66 15.04
CA GLU A 45 -3.15 16.05 15.02
C GLU A 45 -1.97 16.99 14.84
N TYR A 46 -0.77 16.45 14.82
CA TYR A 46 0.44 17.24 14.72
C TYR A 46 0.95 17.29 13.29
N GLU A 47 0.07 17.29 12.36
CA GLU A 47 0.46 17.25 10.98
C GLU A 47 1.39 18.38 10.59
N ARG A 48 1.23 19.52 11.24
CA ARG A 48 2.10 20.64 10.93
C ARG A 48 3.56 20.31 11.22
N GLU A 49 3.81 19.68 12.36
CA GLU A 49 5.16 19.29 12.69
C GLU A 49 5.69 18.27 11.72
N PHE A 50 4.83 17.33 11.38
CA PHE A 50 5.22 16.32 10.43
C PHE A 50 5.61 16.94 9.10
N LEU A 51 4.77 17.81 8.57
CA LEU A 51 5.04 18.43 7.30
C LEU A 51 6.32 19.25 7.34
N PHE A 52 6.55 19.93 8.45
CA PHE A 52 7.76 20.69 8.61
C PHE A 52 8.99 19.79 8.54
N ASP A 53 8.94 18.67 9.27
CA ASP A 53 10.05 17.74 9.28
C ASP A 53 10.27 17.13 7.90
N GLU A 54 9.20 16.81 7.23
CA GLU A 54 9.29 16.21 5.91
C GLU A 54 9.89 17.15 4.91
N THR A 55 9.47 18.39 4.96
CA THR A 55 10.00 19.39 4.08
C THR A 55 11.51 19.49 4.26
N ARG A 56 11.95 19.40 5.49
CA ARG A 56 13.35 19.53 5.80
C ARG A 56 14.13 18.33 5.29
N ARG A 57 13.56 17.15 5.42
CA ARG A 57 14.26 15.94 5.02
C ARG A 57 14.13 15.61 3.57
N GLY A 58 12.95 15.83 3.03
CA GLY A 58 12.71 15.44 1.65
C GLY A 58 12.85 13.96 1.40
N THR A 59 12.64 13.13 2.42
CA THR A 59 12.94 11.72 2.30
C THR A 59 11.76 10.78 2.37
N THR A 60 10.55 11.28 2.66
CA THR A 60 9.42 10.39 2.85
C THR A 60 8.49 10.46 1.67
N GLN A 61 8.97 10.02 0.52
CA GLN A 61 8.17 9.99 -0.68
C GLN A 61 7.42 8.68 -0.84
N TYR A 62 7.75 7.67 -0.05
CA TYR A 62 7.13 6.36 -0.12
C TYR A 62 6.81 5.90 1.28
N GLY A 63 5.60 5.39 1.46
CA GLY A 63 5.21 4.88 2.75
C GLY A 63 3.70 4.75 2.85
N PHE A 64 3.24 4.58 4.07
CA PHE A 64 1.82 4.43 4.32
C PHE A 64 1.47 5.05 5.67
N PHE A 65 0.20 5.37 5.84
CA PHE A 65 -0.27 5.92 7.10
C PHE A 65 -1.76 5.72 7.23
N PHE A 66 -2.25 5.93 8.45
CA PHE A 66 -3.66 5.81 8.77
C PHE A 66 -4.16 7.14 9.30
N LEU A 67 -5.36 7.54 8.93
CA LEU A 67 -5.97 8.73 9.48
C LEU A 67 -7.15 8.34 10.35
N LYS A 68 -7.31 9.05 11.46
CA LYS A 68 -8.41 8.81 12.36
C LYS A 68 -9.73 9.04 11.65
N GLY A 69 -10.62 8.09 11.75
CA GLY A 69 -11.91 8.19 11.09
C GLY A 69 -11.97 7.54 9.72
N ASP A 70 -10.82 7.25 9.12
CA ASP A 70 -10.77 6.58 7.84
C ASP A 70 -10.28 5.15 8.07
N PRO A 71 -11.11 4.16 7.88
CA PRO A 71 -10.77 2.79 8.27
C PRO A 71 -9.77 2.10 7.37
N GLY A 72 -9.49 2.65 6.21
CA GLY A 72 -8.53 2.05 5.29
C GLY A 72 -7.12 2.55 5.53
N VAL A 73 -6.31 2.49 4.49
CA VAL A 73 -4.92 2.87 4.56
C VAL A 73 -4.62 3.90 3.47
N TYR A 74 -3.75 4.84 3.79
CA TYR A 74 -3.22 5.78 2.81
C TYR A 74 -1.86 5.31 2.38
N ILE A 75 -1.63 5.27 1.07
CA ILE A 75 -0.36 4.84 0.51
C ILE A 75 0.25 6.02 -0.21
N ARG A 76 1.52 6.27 0.07
CA ARG A 76 2.24 7.36 -0.59
C ARG A 76 3.25 6.80 -1.56
N ASN A 77 3.16 7.24 -2.80
CA ASN A 77 4.12 6.93 -3.85
C ASN A 77 4.58 8.24 -4.44
N ARG A 78 5.87 8.50 -4.38
CA ARG A 78 6.47 9.72 -4.92
C ARG A 78 5.79 10.98 -4.40
N GLY A 79 5.42 10.94 -3.13
CA GLY A 79 4.79 12.09 -2.51
C GLY A 79 3.29 12.20 -2.73
N ASP A 80 2.70 11.36 -3.56
CA ASP A 80 1.26 11.39 -3.83
C ASP A 80 0.55 10.33 -2.98
N ASP A 81 -0.50 10.76 -2.31
CA ASP A 81 -1.23 9.89 -1.39
C ASP A 81 -2.50 9.36 -2.05
N THR A 82 -2.74 8.08 -1.86
CA THR A 82 -3.94 7.43 -2.36
C THR A 82 -4.59 6.67 -1.21
N TYR A 83 -5.89 6.86 -1.05
CA TYR A 83 -6.63 6.14 -0.02
C TYR A 83 -7.14 4.81 -0.57
N VAL A 84 -6.97 3.75 0.21
CA VAL A 84 -7.47 2.42 -0.15
C VAL A 84 -8.42 1.98 0.95
N GLU A 85 -9.68 1.84 0.60
CA GLU A 85 -10.70 1.51 1.59
C GLU A 85 -10.70 0.03 1.95
N PRO A 86 -11.29 -0.32 3.10
CA PRO A 86 -11.39 -1.73 3.48
C PRO A 86 -12.16 -2.52 2.42
N GLY A 87 -11.71 -3.73 2.19
CA GLY A 87 -12.28 -4.56 1.15
C GLY A 87 -11.59 -4.45 -0.19
N SER A 88 -10.84 -3.38 -0.39
CA SER A 88 -10.06 -3.21 -1.61
C SER A 88 -8.71 -3.88 -1.46
N TYR A 89 -7.99 -4.00 -2.56
CA TYR A 89 -6.70 -4.68 -2.56
C TYR A 89 -5.56 -3.68 -2.57
N ILE A 90 -4.48 -4.04 -1.87
CA ILE A 90 -3.19 -3.38 -2.07
C ILE A 90 -2.27 -4.43 -2.64
N TYR A 91 -1.44 -4.04 -3.60
CA TYR A 91 -0.58 -5.00 -4.26
C TYR A 91 0.74 -4.36 -4.68
N HIS A 92 1.71 -5.24 -4.91
CA HIS A 92 3.08 -4.82 -5.21
C HIS A 92 3.64 -5.82 -6.22
N ASP A 93 4.23 -5.31 -7.28
CA ASP A 93 4.86 -6.18 -8.24
C ASP A 93 6.10 -6.77 -7.66
N LEU A 94 6.70 -7.58 -7.63
CA LEU A 94 7.78 -8.15 -6.85
C LEU A 94 9.15 -7.56 -7.19
N THR A 95 9.15 -6.36 -7.72
CA THR A 95 10.43 -5.68 -7.92
C THR A 95 10.79 -4.92 -6.65
N PRO A 96 12.07 -4.84 -6.30
CA PRO A 96 12.46 -4.27 -5.00
C PRO A 96 12.05 -2.83 -4.80
N ARG A 97 11.85 -2.06 -5.85
CA ARG A 97 11.52 -0.65 -5.72
C ARG A 97 10.23 -0.27 -6.39
N GLY A 98 9.40 -1.25 -6.68
CA GLY A 98 8.11 -0.96 -7.28
C GLY A 98 7.17 -0.29 -6.30
N PRO A 99 6.20 0.45 -6.80
CA PRO A 99 5.22 1.08 -5.92
C PRO A 99 4.24 0.06 -5.36
N VAL A 100 3.63 0.41 -4.23
CA VAL A 100 2.47 -0.32 -3.74
C VAL A 100 1.24 0.40 -4.26
N LEU A 101 0.36 -0.32 -4.88
CA LEU A 101 -0.82 0.25 -5.53
C LEU A 101 -2.09 -0.30 -4.90
N GLY A 102 -3.17 0.45 -5.05
CA GLY A 102 -4.48 0.01 -4.58
C GLY A 102 -5.42 -0.22 -5.75
N ALA A 103 -6.40 -1.09 -5.54
CA ALA A 103 -7.40 -1.34 -6.56
C ALA A 103 -8.68 -1.84 -5.93
N LEU A 104 -9.82 -1.40 -6.47
CA LEU A 104 -11.10 -1.95 -6.07
C LEU A 104 -11.16 -3.43 -6.44
N PRO A 105 -11.95 -4.23 -5.71
CA PRO A 105 -11.95 -5.67 -5.95
C PRO A 105 -12.25 -6.07 -7.39
N GLU A 106 -13.24 -5.45 -8.00
CA GLU A 106 -13.60 -5.84 -9.36
C GLU A 106 -12.52 -5.44 -10.36
N VAL A 107 -11.84 -4.33 -10.11
CA VAL A 107 -10.73 -3.92 -10.98
C VAL A 107 -9.57 -4.86 -10.81
N PHE A 108 -9.26 -5.22 -9.57
CA PHE A 108 -8.15 -6.11 -9.29
C PHE A 108 -8.37 -7.49 -9.95
N HIS A 109 -9.55 -8.05 -9.77
CA HIS A 109 -9.84 -9.38 -10.31
C HIS A 109 -9.93 -9.39 -11.83
N ARG A 110 -10.20 -8.25 -12.42
CA ARG A 110 -10.18 -8.16 -13.88
C ARG A 110 -8.77 -8.25 -14.42
N LYS A 111 -7.80 -7.77 -13.63
CA LYS A 111 -6.40 -7.71 -14.08
C LYS A 111 -5.58 -8.89 -13.62
N PHE A 112 -5.92 -9.50 -12.51
CA PHE A 112 -5.07 -10.50 -11.87
C PHE A 112 -5.85 -11.75 -11.51
N LYS A 113 -5.12 -12.86 -11.51
CA LYS A 113 -5.67 -14.15 -11.15
C LYS A 113 -4.80 -14.76 -10.06
N GLU A 114 -5.44 -15.26 -9.02
CA GLU A 114 -4.71 -15.89 -7.92
C GLU A 114 -4.00 -17.14 -8.39
N VAL A 115 -2.78 -17.36 -7.88
CA VAL A 115 -2.02 -18.58 -8.14
C VAL A 115 -1.54 -19.12 -6.82
N GLU A 116 -1.39 -20.44 -6.75
CA GLU A 116 -0.97 -21.06 -5.50
C GLU A 116 0.54 -21.02 -5.33
N TRP A 117 1.26 -21.08 -6.41
CA TRP A 117 2.72 -20.97 -6.37
C TRP A 117 3.22 -20.47 -7.70
N TRP A 118 4.50 -20.21 -7.73
CA TRP A 118 5.13 -19.62 -8.94
C TRP A 118 6.10 -20.57 -9.61
#